data_956d08b17f7a6ce52c79f406dff2eb50
#
_entry.id   956d08b17f7a6ce52c79f406dff2eb50
#
_cell.length_a   1.000
_cell.length_b   1.000
_cell.length_c   1.000
_cell.angle_alpha   90.00
_cell.angle_beta   90.00
_cell.angle_gamma   90.00
#
_symmetry.space_group_name_H-M   'P 1'
#
loop_
_entity.id
_entity.type
_entity.pdbx_description
1 polymer ?
#
loop_
_entity_poly.entity_id
_entity_poly.type
_entity_poly.pdbx_seq_one_letter_code
_entity_poly.pdbx_strand_id
1 'polypeptide(L)'
;MHFKKSVLKNHLLYSIITLMAIAMLFPITAFAQAYVQTWDLVDSGKHLDYDGNSTYMSYINTGPATWNAYKSGVIRKDSAFVVEDVYVSDVNASNGWAGMTYSSGKIELNTYYMSGYSNSKKQNVATHELGHALGLDHSTSTDVMDAAITGHTSTQALSQNDKDSYDAAYNNY
;
A
#
# COMPACT_ATOMS: atom_id res chain seq x y z
N MET A 1 0.29 62.41 29.02
CA MET A 1 -0.30 61.67 27.85
C MET A 1 0.58 60.52 27.34
N HIS A 2 1.67 60.14 28.02
CA HIS A 2 2.60 59.06 27.58
C HIS A 2 2.26 57.65 28.14
N PHE A 3 1.58 57.59 29.29
CA PHE A 3 1.31 56.30 29.97
C PHE A 3 0.34 55.39 29.21
N LYS A 4 -0.69 55.93 28.54
CA LYS A 4 -1.69 55.13 27.81
C LYS A 4 -1.13 54.42 26.54
N LYS A 5 -0.10 54.98 25.89
CA LYS A 5 0.53 54.40 24.70
C LYS A 5 1.39 53.17 24.99
N SER A 6 2.03 53.11 26.16
CA SER A 6 2.87 51.97 26.57
C SER A 6 2.03 50.74 26.92
N VAL A 7 0.92 50.93 27.64
CA VAL A 7 0.03 49.82 28.02
C VAL A 7 -0.60 49.19 26.78
N LEU A 8 -1.05 49.97 25.81
CA LEU A 8 -1.65 49.46 24.58
C LEU A 8 -0.66 48.68 23.71
N LYS A 9 0.60 49.11 23.63
CA LYS A 9 1.68 48.37 22.94
C LYS A 9 1.97 47.03 23.58
N ASN A 10 2.00 46.97 24.91
CA ASN A 10 2.28 45.73 25.62
C ASN A 10 1.10 44.72 25.45
N HIS A 11 -0.15 45.16 25.53
CA HIS A 11 -1.29 44.29 25.29
C HIS A 11 -1.34 43.73 23.85
N LEU A 12 -1.00 44.55 22.85
CA LEU A 12 -0.91 44.12 21.47
C LEU A 12 0.22 43.08 21.28
N LEU A 13 1.38 43.28 21.90
CA LEU A 13 2.51 42.37 21.84
C LEU A 13 2.19 41.02 22.49
N TYR A 14 1.57 41.02 23.67
CA TYR A 14 1.13 39.79 24.35
C TYR A 14 0.07 39.05 23.57
N SER A 15 -0.90 39.73 22.94
CA SER A 15 -1.93 39.12 22.09
C SER A 15 -1.33 38.45 20.87
N ILE A 16 -0.31 39.05 20.24
CA ILE A 16 0.38 38.45 19.08
C ILE A 16 1.19 37.22 19.49
N ILE A 17 1.91 37.29 20.63
CA ILE A 17 2.70 36.17 21.15
C ILE A 17 1.78 35.00 21.53
N THR A 18 0.62 35.27 22.15
CA THR A 18 -0.35 34.25 22.52
C THR A 18 -0.97 33.60 21.28
N LEU A 19 -1.28 34.36 20.24
CA LEU A 19 -1.82 33.86 18.99
C LEU A 19 -0.81 32.97 18.23
N MET A 20 0.48 33.36 18.21
CA MET A 20 1.57 32.55 17.64
C MET A 20 1.81 31.26 18.44
N ALA A 21 1.72 31.29 19.77
CA ALA A 21 1.89 30.13 20.61
C ALA A 21 0.75 29.12 20.42
N ILE A 22 -0.49 29.57 20.18
CA ILE A 22 -1.65 28.73 19.89
C ILE A 22 -1.51 28.08 18.49
N ALA A 23 -0.98 28.81 17.50
CA ALA A 23 -0.73 28.26 16.17
C ALA A 23 0.29 27.11 16.15
N MET A 24 1.23 27.07 17.11
CA MET A 24 2.21 25.97 17.25
C MET A 24 1.66 24.73 17.96
N LEU A 25 0.45 24.78 18.52
CA LEU A 25 -0.17 23.67 19.25
C LEU A 25 -1.07 22.80 18.34
N PHE A 26 -1.34 23.21 17.10
CA PHE A 26 -1.99 22.35 16.16
C PHE A 26 -0.95 21.45 15.50
N PRO A 27 -1.00 20.11 15.69
CA PRO A 27 -0.16 19.22 14.91
C PRO A 27 -0.49 19.47 13.43
N ILE A 28 0.50 19.86 12.66
CA ILE A 28 0.41 19.78 11.20
C ILE A 28 0.33 18.29 10.93
N THR A 29 -0.85 17.78 10.71
CA THR A 29 -1.02 16.42 10.15
C THR A 29 -0.42 16.50 8.74
N ALA A 30 0.81 16.07 8.61
CA ALA A 30 1.35 15.75 7.29
C ALA A 30 0.45 14.63 6.75
N PHE A 31 -0.40 14.94 5.79
CA PHE A 31 -1.08 13.90 5.03
C PHE A 31 0.02 13.14 4.30
N ALA A 32 0.20 11.87 4.66
CA ALA A 32 1.07 11.01 3.90
C ALA A 32 0.54 10.94 2.46
N GLN A 33 1.44 10.94 1.50
CA GLN A 33 1.06 10.83 0.10
C GLN A 33 0.54 9.40 -0.14
N ALA A 34 -0.70 9.28 -0.59
CA ALA A 34 -1.25 8.00 -1.01
C ALA A 34 -0.77 7.67 -2.43
N TYR A 35 -0.27 6.46 -2.61
CA TYR A 35 0.18 5.91 -3.89
C TYR A 35 -0.87 4.93 -4.38
N VAL A 36 -1.79 5.40 -5.23
CA VAL A 36 -2.91 4.60 -5.76
C VAL A 36 -2.93 4.66 -7.27
N GLN A 37 -3.34 3.54 -7.88
CA GLN A 37 -3.57 3.42 -9.31
C GLN A 37 -4.94 4.00 -9.69
N THR A 38 -5.20 4.12 -10.98
CA THR A 38 -6.51 4.54 -11.52
C THR A 38 -7.49 3.37 -11.68
N TRP A 39 -7.11 2.18 -11.28
CA TRP A 39 -7.87 0.95 -11.33
C TRP A 39 -7.54 0.06 -10.13
N ASP A 40 -8.46 -0.81 -9.79
CA ASP A 40 -8.32 -1.92 -8.86
C ASP A 40 -9.05 -3.15 -9.41
N LEU A 41 -8.93 -4.28 -8.74
CA LEU A 41 -9.59 -5.53 -9.09
C LEU A 41 -10.55 -5.99 -7.99
N VAL A 42 -10.91 -5.08 -7.10
CA VAL A 42 -11.80 -5.36 -5.97
C VAL A 42 -13.25 -5.32 -6.45
N ASP A 43 -14.05 -6.30 -6.08
CA ASP A 43 -15.46 -6.36 -6.44
C ASP A 43 -16.33 -5.32 -5.69
N SER A 44 -17.57 -5.15 -6.09
CA SER A 44 -18.52 -4.23 -5.44
C SER A 44 -18.86 -4.60 -3.99
N GLY A 45 -18.52 -5.81 -3.56
CA GLY A 45 -18.60 -6.27 -2.17
C GLY A 45 -17.37 -5.93 -1.35
N LYS A 46 -16.42 -5.20 -1.92
CA LYS A 46 -15.11 -4.87 -1.35
C LYS A 46 -14.26 -6.11 -1.07
N HIS A 47 -14.31 -7.08 -1.96
CA HIS A 47 -13.46 -8.27 -1.89
C HIS A 47 -12.62 -8.41 -3.15
N LEU A 48 -11.46 -9.01 -2.97
CA LEU A 48 -10.54 -9.43 -4.03
C LEU A 48 -10.43 -10.95 -3.93
N ASP A 49 -11.18 -11.65 -4.77
CA ASP A 49 -11.18 -13.11 -4.82
C ASP A 49 -10.10 -13.59 -5.80
N TYR A 50 -9.21 -14.47 -5.36
CA TYR A 50 -8.11 -14.94 -6.19
C TYR A 50 -8.09 -16.47 -6.31
N ASP A 51 -7.69 -16.96 -7.48
CA ASP A 51 -7.26 -18.34 -7.72
C ASP A 51 -6.07 -18.36 -8.69
N GLY A 52 -5.59 -19.51 -9.07
CA GLY A 52 -4.49 -19.64 -10.01
C GLY A 52 -3.82 -21.01 -10.01
N ASN A 53 -2.86 -21.15 -10.92
CA ASN A 53 -2.07 -22.37 -11.10
C ASN A 53 -0.54 -22.12 -11.05
N SER A 54 -0.11 -20.96 -10.55
CA SER A 54 1.31 -20.65 -10.41
C SER A 54 2.04 -21.66 -9.52
N THR A 55 3.29 -21.98 -9.84
CA THR A 55 4.19 -22.75 -8.98
C THR A 55 4.48 -22.06 -7.64
N TYR A 56 4.16 -20.76 -7.54
CA TYR A 56 4.34 -19.93 -6.34
C TYR A 56 3.05 -19.69 -5.56
N MET A 57 1.99 -20.47 -5.79
CA MET A 57 0.70 -20.32 -5.09
C MET A 57 0.83 -20.38 -3.56
N SER A 58 1.84 -21.07 -3.02
CA SER A 58 2.09 -21.08 -1.57
C SER A 58 2.39 -19.68 -1.01
N TYR A 59 3.11 -18.84 -1.76
CA TYR A 59 3.40 -17.45 -1.39
C TYR A 59 2.19 -16.54 -1.63
N ILE A 60 1.46 -16.75 -2.73
CA ILE A 60 0.19 -16.06 -3.00
C ILE A 60 -0.82 -16.35 -1.87
N ASN A 61 -0.96 -17.60 -1.45
CA ASN A 61 -1.87 -17.97 -0.35
C ASN A 61 -1.47 -17.37 1.02
N THR A 62 -0.21 -16.98 1.18
CA THR A 62 0.29 -16.34 2.42
C THR A 62 0.19 -14.80 2.35
N GLY A 63 0.29 -14.22 1.16
CA GLY A 63 0.26 -12.77 0.92
C GLY A 63 -0.94 -12.03 1.54
N PRO A 64 -2.18 -12.58 1.43
CA PRO A 64 -3.37 -11.97 2.02
C PRO A 64 -3.26 -11.68 3.51
N ALA A 65 -2.52 -12.49 4.28
CA ALA A 65 -2.36 -12.27 5.71
C ALA A 65 -1.76 -10.90 6.04
N THR A 66 -0.84 -10.40 5.19
CA THR A 66 -0.22 -9.07 5.36
C THR A 66 -1.25 -7.95 5.18
N TRP A 67 -2.05 -7.99 4.12
CA TRP A 67 -3.04 -6.96 3.81
C TRP A 67 -4.28 -7.06 4.72
N ASN A 68 -4.77 -8.28 4.95
CA ASN A 68 -5.94 -8.54 5.80
C ASN A 68 -5.67 -8.28 7.30
N ALA A 69 -4.41 -8.25 7.74
CA ALA A 69 -4.06 -7.79 9.09
C ALA A 69 -4.44 -6.32 9.31
N TYR A 70 -4.51 -5.53 8.25
CA TYR A 70 -4.92 -4.12 8.30
C TYR A 70 -6.40 -3.93 7.95
N LYS A 71 -6.88 -4.54 6.85
CA LYS A 71 -8.31 -4.55 6.48
C LYS A 71 -8.79 -6.00 6.35
N SER A 72 -9.45 -6.47 7.39
CA SER A 72 -9.82 -7.89 7.54
C SER A 72 -10.77 -8.36 6.43
N GLY A 73 -10.42 -9.48 5.80
CA GLY A 73 -11.29 -10.22 4.90
C GLY A 73 -11.43 -9.65 3.49
N VAL A 74 -10.64 -8.65 3.11
CA VAL A 74 -10.71 -8.07 1.75
C VAL A 74 -10.14 -9.04 0.72
N ILE A 75 -8.95 -9.62 0.94
CA ILE A 75 -8.40 -10.61 0.01
C ILE A 75 -8.81 -12.01 0.46
N ARG A 76 -9.45 -12.74 -0.44
CA ARG A 76 -9.98 -14.08 -0.18
C ARG A 76 -9.54 -15.05 -1.26
N LYS A 77 -9.27 -16.30 -0.88
CA LYS A 77 -9.14 -17.35 -1.87
C LYS A 77 -10.52 -17.67 -2.44
N ASP A 78 -10.59 -17.81 -3.77
CA ASP A 78 -11.80 -18.17 -4.46
C ASP A 78 -12.39 -19.51 -3.98
N SER A 79 -13.69 -19.67 -4.15
CA SER A 79 -14.44 -20.88 -3.84
C SER A 79 -15.32 -21.27 -5.03
N ALA A 80 -15.82 -22.50 -5.04
CA ALA A 80 -16.61 -23.03 -6.14
C ALA A 80 -17.90 -22.23 -6.48
N PHE A 81 -18.22 -21.17 -5.73
CA PHE A 81 -19.44 -20.36 -5.89
C PHE A 81 -19.16 -18.89 -6.20
N VAL A 82 -17.90 -18.49 -6.31
CA VAL A 82 -17.46 -17.13 -6.59
C VAL A 82 -16.56 -17.17 -7.81
N VAL A 83 -16.66 -16.18 -8.69
CA VAL A 83 -15.73 -16.03 -9.81
C VAL A 83 -14.53 -15.23 -9.32
N GLU A 84 -13.33 -15.70 -9.59
CA GLU A 84 -12.11 -14.98 -9.23
C GLU A 84 -12.02 -13.62 -9.93
N ASP A 85 -11.63 -12.60 -9.19
CA ASP A 85 -11.26 -11.29 -9.71
C ASP A 85 -9.84 -11.30 -10.26
N VAL A 86 -9.01 -12.20 -9.71
CA VAL A 86 -7.58 -12.33 -10.05
C VAL A 86 -7.19 -13.78 -10.27
N TYR A 87 -6.65 -14.07 -11.47
CA TYR A 87 -6.03 -15.35 -11.78
C TYR A 87 -4.51 -15.25 -11.80
N VAL A 88 -3.84 -16.08 -10.98
CA VAL A 88 -2.38 -16.10 -10.84
C VAL A 88 -1.76 -17.21 -11.65
N SER A 89 -0.83 -16.88 -12.54
CA SER A 89 -0.13 -17.84 -13.42
C SER A 89 1.36 -17.57 -13.47
N ASP A 90 2.12 -18.48 -14.07
CA ASP A 90 3.55 -18.32 -14.29
C ASP A 90 3.86 -17.84 -15.71
N VAL A 91 4.95 -17.08 -15.83
CA VAL A 91 5.65 -16.81 -17.07
C VAL A 91 7.13 -17.15 -16.90
N ASN A 92 7.83 -17.44 -17.98
CA ASN A 92 9.29 -17.65 -17.99
C ASN A 92 9.92 -16.76 -19.06
N ALA A 93 10.36 -15.57 -18.69
CA ALA A 93 10.88 -14.58 -19.62
C ALA A 93 11.97 -13.70 -18.99
N SER A 94 13.02 -13.41 -19.75
CA SER A 94 14.08 -12.46 -19.37
C SER A 94 13.65 -11.02 -19.72
N ASN A 95 12.64 -10.48 -18.99
CA ASN A 95 11.97 -9.21 -19.31
C ASN A 95 12.13 -8.12 -18.25
N GLY A 96 12.92 -8.37 -17.18
CA GLY A 96 13.29 -7.37 -16.17
C GLY A 96 12.38 -7.29 -14.95
N TRP A 97 11.28 -8.07 -14.86
CA TRP A 97 10.38 -8.07 -13.71
C TRP A 97 10.16 -9.48 -13.15
N ALA A 98 9.90 -9.56 -11.83
CA ALA A 98 9.67 -10.81 -11.10
C ALA A 98 8.18 -11.14 -10.93
N GLY A 99 7.33 -10.12 -10.87
CA GLY A 99 5.88 -10.18 -10.86
C GLY A 99 5.29 -9.07 -11.70
N MET A 100 4.04 -9.24 -12.16
CA MET A 100 3.29 -8.23 -12.89
C MET A 100 1.80 -8.44 -12.70
N THR A 101 1.12 -7.39 -12.26
CA THR A 101 -0.33 -7.37 -12.12
C THR A 101 -0.95 -6.52 -13.22
N TYR A 102 -1.96 -7.05 -13.88
CA TYR A 102 -2.65 -6.42 -15.00
C TYR A 102 -4.08 -6.03 -14.60
N SER A 103 -4.55 -4.90 -15.08
CA SER A 103 -5.93 -4.42 -14.88
C SER A 103 -7.01 -5.35 -15.47
N SER A 104 -6.61 -6.38 -16.20
CA SER A 104 -7.49 -7.42 -16.75
C SER A 104 -7.78 -8.57 -15.77
N GLY A 105 -7.36 -8.49 -14.50
CA GLY A 105 -7.56 -9.56 -13.52
C GLY A 105 -6.51 -10.66 -13.56
N LYS A 106 -5.28 -10.35 -14.00
CA LYS A 106 -4.21 -11.34 -14.10
C LYS A 106 -3.00 -10.92 -13.28
N ILE A 107 -2.40 -11.88 -12.55
CA ILE A 107 -1.06 -11.76 -11.97
C ILE A 107 -0.15 -12.80 -12.64
N GLU A 108 0.98 -12.36 -13.16
CA GLU A 108 2.04 -13.23 -13.66
C GLU A 108 3.24 -13.22 -12.72
N LEU A 109 3.69 -14.40 -12.28
CA LEU A 109 4.91 -14.58 -11.50
C LEU A 109 6.00 -15.17 -12.41
N ASN A 110 7.15 -14.49 -12.47
CA ASN A 110 8.17 -14.82 -13.45
C ASN A 110 9.17 -15.83 -12.91
N THR A 111 9.04 -17.08 -13.34
CA THR A 111 9.90 -18.20 -12.92
C THR A 111 11.36 -18.00 -13.30
N TYR A 112 11.66 -17.23 -14.37
CA TYR A 112 13.03 -16.92 -14.78
C TYR A 112 13.82 -16.25 -13.64
N TYR A 113 13.21 -15.29 -12.92
CA TYR A 113 13.83 -14.60 -11.81
C TYR A 113 13.55 -15.28 -10.46
N MET A 114 12.27 -15.63 -10.22
CA MET A 114 11.84 -16.11 -8.91
C MET A 114 12.44 -17.46 -8.52
N SER A 115 12.82 -18.31 -9.47
CA SER A 115 13.47 -19.59 -9.18
C SER A 115 14.74 -19.45 -8.31
N GLY A 116 15.52 -18.38 -8.55
CA GLY A 116 16.74 -18.05 -7.80
C GLY A 116 16.54 -17.25 -6.51
N TYR A 117 15.30 -16.84 -6.20
CA TYR A 117 15.03 -15.99 -5.04
C TYR A 117 14.91 -16.79 -3.74
N SER A 118 15.31 -16.15 -2.63
CA SER A 118 15.00 -16.66 -1.28
C SER A 118 13.49 -16.69 -1.03
N ASN A 119 13.04 -17.45 -0.04
CA ASN A 119 11.63 -17.51 0.35
C ASN A 119 11.06 -16.12 0.71
N SER A 120 11.85 -15.29 1.42
CA SER A 120 11.44 -13.92 1.76
C SER A 120 11.22 -13.05 0.51
N LYS A 121 12.13 -13.14 -0.47
CA LYS A 121 11.97 -12.39 -1.73
C LYS A 121 10.76 -12.86 -2.54
N LYS A 122 10.52 -14.18 -2.60
CA LYS A 122 9.32 -14.75 -3.26
C LYS A 122 8.05 -14.27 -2.57
N GLN A 123 8.03 -14.25 -1.23
CA GLN A 123 6.90 -13.75 -0.46
C GLN A 123 6.68 -12.27 -0.69
N ASN A 124 7.74 -11.46 -0.70
CA ASN A 124 7.65 -10.03 -0.97
C ASN A 124 7.03 -9.77 -2.36
N VAL A 125 7.48 -10.45 -3.40
CA VAL A 125 6.88 -10.32 -4.74
C VAL A 125 5.40 -10.68 -4.72
N ALA A 126 5.02 -11.81 -4.16
CA ALA A 126 3.63 -12.26 -4.10
C ALA A 126 2.72 -11.25 -3.34
N THR A 127 3.20 -10.73 -2.21
CA THR A 127 2.47 -9.73 -1.41
C THR A 127 2.35 -8.38 -2.15
N HIS A 128 3.41 -7.96 -2.84
CA HIS A 128 3.47 -6.76 -3.65
C HIS A 128 2.45 -6.80 -4.81
N GLU A 129 2.43 -7.89 -5.57
CA GLU A 129 1.48 -8.03 -6.69
C GLU A 129 0.01 -8.01 -6.22
N LEU A 130 -0.29 -8.59 -5.06
CA LEU A 130 -1.62 -8.47 -4.46
C LEU A 130 -1.95 -7.03 -4.06
N GLY A 131 -0.95 -6.23 -3.69
CA GLY A 131 -1.12 -4.78 -3.44
C GLY A 131 -1.53 -4.02 -4.70
N HIS A 132 -0.93 -4.35 -5.86
CA HIS A 132 -1.38 -3.78 -7.13
C HIS A 132 -2.82 -4.17 -7.47
N ALA A 133 -3.22 -5.41 -7.20
CA ALA A 133 -4.60 -5.86 -7.38
C ALA A 133 -5.60 -5.10 -6.49
N LEU A 134 -5.16 -4.65 -5.29
CA LEU A 134 -5.92 -3.75 -4.42
C LEU A 134 -5.93 -2.28 -4.89
N GLY A 135 -5.33 -1.95 -6.04
CA GLY A 135 -5.27 -0.59 -6.57
C GLY A 135 -4.13 0.28 -6.02
N LEU A 136 -3.12 -0.30 -5.39
CA LEU A 136 -1.96 0.45 -4.91
C LEU A 136 -0.91 0.61 -6.02
N ASP A 137 -0.29 1.79 -6.08
CA ASP A 137 0.85 2.08 -6.95
C ASP A 137 2.17 1.92 -6.19
N HIS A 138 3.28 1.97 -6.91
CA HIS A 138 4.61 1.95 -6.31
C HIS A 138 4.82 3.13 -5.37
N SER A 139 5.44 2.85 -4.23
CA SER A 139 5.74 3.83 -3.18
C SER A 139 7.25 3.89 -2.87
N THR A 140 7.63 4.14 -1.64
CA THR A 140 9.02 4.37 -1.26
C THR A 140 9.77 3.10 -0.87
N SER A 141 11.09 3.20 -0.73
CA SER A 141 12.05 2.07 -0.59
C SER A 141 11.96 1.25 0.71
N THR A 142 11.02 1.54 1.60
CA THR A 142 10.81 0.76 2.85
C THR A 142 9.45 0.08 2.90
N ASP A 143 8.70 0.15 1.82
CA ASP A 143 7.31 -0.23 1.75
C ASP A 143 7.16 -1.62 1.11
N VAL A 144 6.03 -2.28 1.32
CA VAL A 144 5.65 -3.49 0.56
C VAL A 144 5.48 -3.12 -0.91
N MET A 145 5.01 -1.90 -1.20
CA MET A 145 4.84 -1.40 -2.56
C MET A 145 6.10 -0.72 -3.14
N ASP A 146 7.30 -0.99 -2.58
CA ASP A 146 8.56 -0.56 -3.20
C ASP A 146 8.74 -1.22 -4.58
N ALA A 147 8.97 -0.42 -5.63
CA ALA A 147 9.26 -0.91 -6.99
C ALA A 147 10.47 -1.86 -7.04
N ALA A 148 11.40 -1.72 -6.08
CA ALA A 148 12.56 -2.59 -5.91
C ALA A 148 12.37 -3.65 -4.82
N ILE A 149 11.15 -4.15 -4.61
CA ILE A 149 10.78 -5.09 -3.54
C ILE A 149 11.68 -6.34 -3.48
N THR A 150 12.23 -6.75 -4.60
CA THR A 150 13.19 -7.87 -4.67
C THR A 150 14.55 -7.57 -4.05
N GLY A 151 14.85 -6.31 -3.76
CA GLY A 151 16.05 -5.88 -3.03
C GLY A 151 16.02 -6.21 -1.53
N HIS A 152 14.81 -6.39 -0.96
CA HIS A 152 14.64 -6.67 0.46
C HIS A 152 15.01 -8.12 0.82
N THR A 153 15.77 -8.30 1.88
CA THR A 153 16.27 -9.62 2.31
C THR A 153 15.37 -10.32 3.31
N SER A 154 14.46 -9.58 3.95
CA SER A 154 13.42 -10.10 4.88
C SER A 154 12.03 -9.88 4.30
N THR A 155 11.06 -10.65 4.80
CA THR A 155 9.64 -10.39 4.49
C THR A 155 9.24 -9.02 5.05
N GLN A 156 8.60 -8.21 4.20
CA GLN A 156 8.18 -6.85 4.56
C GLN A 156 6.83 -6.87 5.26
N ALA A 157 6.68 -5.99 6.26
CA ALA A 157 5.39 -5.65 6.86
C ALA A 157 4.88 -4.33 6.25
N LEU A 158 3.56 -4.09 6.33
CA LEU A 158 2.99 -2.84 5.83
C LEU A 158 3.59 -1.63 6.57
N SER A 159 4.13 -0.72 5.80
CA SER A 159 4.55 0.61 6.26
C SER A 159 3.34 1.52 6.52
N GLN A 160 3.59 2.75 6.96
CA GLN A 160 2.52 3.74 7.06
C GLN A 160 2.06 4.18 5.66
N ASN A 161 2.98 4.33 4.68
CA ASN A 161 2.62 4.67 3.30
C ASN A 161 1.75 3.58 2.66
N ASP A 162 2.06 2.30 2.87
CA ASP A 162 1.22 1.18 2.38
C ASP A 162 -0.20 1.28 2.96
N LYS A 163 -0.34 1.57 4.26
CA LYS A 163 -1.64 1.69 4.93
C LYS A 163 -2.44 2.89 4.45
N ASP A 164 -1.80 4.05 4.31
CA ASP A 164 -2.45 5.28 3.84
C ASP A 164 -2.89 5.13 2.38
N SER A 165 -2.07 4.47 1.55
CA SER A 165 -2.41 4.12 0.17
C SER A 165 -3.57 3.13 0.12
N TYR A 166 -3.57 2.12 1.00
CA TYR A 166 -4.66 1.16 1.07
C TYR A 166 -5.97 1.80 1.56
N ASP A 167 -5.91 2.75 2.52
CA ASP A 167 -7.08 3.52 2.94
C ASP A 167 -7.66 4.32 1.79
N ALA A 168 -6.80 4.98 0.99
CA ALA A 168 -7.22 5.75 -0.15
C ALA A 168 -7.85 4.87 -1.25
N ALA A 169 -7.23 3.72 -1.60
CA ALA A 169 -7.78 2.77 -2.55
C ALA A 169 -9.13 2.21 -2.06
N TYR A 170 -9.20 1.75 -0.81
CA TYR A 170 -10.41 1.16 -0.20
C TYR A 170 -11.62 2.10 -0.18
N ASN A 171 -11.40 3.40 -0.18
CA ASN A 171 -12.49 4.39 -0.25
C ASN A 171 -13.04 4.54 -1.67
N ASN A 172 -12.33 4.03 -2.68
CA ASN A 172 -12.75 4.09 -4.09
C ASN A 172 -13.53 2.85 -4.55
N TYR A 173 -13.45 1.73 -3.79
CA TYR A 173 -14.19 0.48 -4.08
C TYR A 173 -15.69 0.64 -3.93
#